data_139db8e12efc146bb23c80378cbd76dd
#
_entry.id   139db8e12efc146bb23c80378cbd76dd
#
_cell.length_a   1.000
_cell.length_b   1.000
_cell.length_c   1.000
_cell.angle_alpha   90.00
_cell.angle_beta   90.00
_cell.angle_gamma   90.00
#
_symmetry.space_group_name_H-M   'P 1'
#
loop_
_entity.id
_entity.type
_entity.pdbx_description
1 polymer ?
#
loop_
_entity_poly.entity_id
_entity_poly.type
_entity_poly.pdbx_seq_one_letter_code
_entity_poly.pdbx_strand_id
1 'polypeptide(L)' 'MVVYSGRTVEQAIEKGLKVLKLPRMKAHIKVISREKKGFLGFGKKPARVSIEPIN' A
#
# COMPACT_ATOMS: atom_id res chain seq x y z
N MET A 1 5.80 9.79 -7.74
CA MET A 1 5.66 8.83 -6.65
C MET A 1 4.27 8.91 -6.07
N VAL A 2 3.52 7.84 -6.15
CA VAL A 2 2.12 7.84 -5.69
C VAL A 2 1.98 6.90 -4.49
N VAL A 3 1.38 7.40 -3.43
CA VAL A 3 1.18 6.65 -2.20
C VAL A 3 -0.26 6.19 -2.10
N TYR A 4 -0.43 4.91 -1.84
CA TYR A 4 -1.75 4.32 -1.63
C TYR A 4 -1.86 3.80 -0.21
N SER A 5 -3.04 3.88 0.35
CA SER A 5 -3.30 3.39 1.69
C SER A 5 -4.37 2.31 1.69
N GLY A 6 -4.34 1.46 2.67
CA GLY A 6 -5.33 0.40 2.84
C GLY A 6 -5.30 -0.12 4.27
N ARG A 7 -6.21 -1.02 4.57
CA ARG A 7 -6.25 -1.63 5.91
C ARG A 7 -5.04 -2.49 6.18
N THR A 8 -4.49 -3.10 5.13
CA THR A 8 -3.27 -3.90 5.22
C THR A 8 -2.37 -3.53 4.07
N VAL A 9 -1.09 -3.92 4.15
CA VAL A 9 -0.14 -3.70 3.07
C VAL A 9 -0.66 -4.35 1.78
N GLU A 10 -1.18 -5.57 1.86
CA GLU A 10 -1.73 -6.27 0.70
C GLU A 10 -2.86 -5.49 0.04
N GLN A 11 -3.79 -4.97 0.82
CA GLN A 11 -4.90 -4.19 0.28
C GLN A 11 -4.43 -2.90 -0.37
N ALA A 12 -3.45 -2.23 0.23
CA ALA A 12 -2.87 -1.02 -0.33
C ALA A 12 -2.22 -1.30 -1.69
N ILE A 13 -1.47 -2.40 -1.78
CA ILE A 13 -0.82 -2.82 -3.02
C ILE A 13 -1.87 -3.12 -4.10
N GLU A 14 -2.87 -3.94 -3.77
CA GLU A 14 -3.93 -4.29 -4.70
C GLU A 14 -4.65 -3.06 -5.22
N LYS A 15 -4.98 -2.16 -4.33
CA LYS A 15 -5.65 -0.93 -4.69
C LYS A 15 -4.82 -0.10 -5.66
N GLY A 16 -3.54 0.07 -5.37
CA GLY A 16 -2.64 0.83 -6.23
C GLY A 16 -2.47 0.21 -7.61
N LEU A 17 -2.26 -1.09 -7.68
CA LEU A 17 -2.11 -1.79 -8.95
C LEU A 17 -3.38 -1.70 -9.78
N LYS A 18 -4.53 -1.75 -9.14
CA LYS A 18 -5.81 -1.64 -9.82
C LYS A 18 -6.01 -0.24 -10.41
N VAL A 19 -5.66 0.78 -9.65
CA VAL A 19 -5.77 2.17 -10.11
C VAL A 19 -4.80 2.43 -11.26
N LEU A 20 -3.59 1.94 -11.17
CA LEU A 20 -2.57 2.13 -12.19
C LEU A 20 -2.71 1.17 -13.36
N LYS A 21 -3.54 0.13 -13.22
CA LYS A 21 -3.71 -0.94 -14.21
C LYS A 21 -2.38 -1.59 -14.58
N LEU A 22 -1.54 -1.81 -13.59
CA LEU A 22 -0.23 -2.43 -13.77
C LEU A 22 -0.20 -3.83 -13.16
N PRO A 23 0.46 -4.79 -13.82
CA PRO A 23 0.72 -6.07 -13.18
C PRO A 23 1.78 -5.90 -12.10
N ARG A 24 1.72 -6.75 -11.08
CA ARG A 24 2.63 -6.67 -9.94
C ARG A 24 4.10 -6.77 -10.36
N MET A 25 4.39 -7.60 -11.37
CA MET A 25 5.76 -7.78 -11.86
C MET A 25 6.33 -6.54 -12.53
N LYS A 26 5.48 -5.64 -13.00
CA LYS A 26 5.92 -4.40 -13.65
C LYS A 26 5.78 -3.18 -12.75
N ALA A 27 5.59 -3.40 -11.47
CA ALA A 27 5.43 -2.33 -10.51
C ALA A 27 6.49 -2.46 -9.43
N HIS A 28 7.15 -1.34 -9.15
CA HIS A 28 8.06 -1.25 -8.02
C HIS A 28 7.26 -0.83 -6.79
N ILE A 29 7.19 -1.72 -5.82
CA ILE A 29 6.38 -1.52 -4.64
C ILE A 29 7.27 -1.29 -3.44
N LYS A 30 7.09 -0.16 -2.77
CA LYS A 30 7.84 0.18 -1.57
C LYS A 30 6.85 0.36 -0.42
N VAL A 31 7.04 -0.40 0.65
CA VAL A 31 6.22 -0.26 1.85
C VAL A 31 6.72 0.93 2.65
N ILE A 32 5.90 1.96 2.77
CA ILE A 32 6.24 3.16 3.52
C ILE A 32 5.91 2.96 4.99
N SER A 33 4.71 2.43 5.26
CA SER A 33 4.24 2.24 6.61
C SER A 33 3.33 1.02 6.65
N ARG A 34 3.53 0.16 7.63
CA ARG A 34 2.68 -1.02 7.83
C ARG A 34 1.47 -0.64 8.66
N GLU A 35 0.40 -1.41 8.47
CA GLU A 35 -0.78 -1.27 9.30
C GLU A 35 -0.45 -1.56 10.76
N LYS A 36 -1.08 -0.82 11.65
CA LYS A 36 -0.95 -1.04 13.09
C LYS A 36 -2.30 -1.35 13.67
N LYS A 37 -2.40 -2.49 14.35
CA LYS A 37 -3.58 -2.79 15.14
C LYS A 37 -3.48 -2.00 16.43
N GLY A 38 -4.45 -1.12 16.67
CA GLY A 38 -4.44 -0.33 17.88
C GLY A 38 -4.58 -1.20 19.12
N PHE A 39 -3.94 -0.79 20.20
CA PHE A 39 -4.14 -1.40 21.50
C PHE A 39 -5.38 -0.75 22.14
N LEU A 40 -6.36 -1.56 22.49
CA LEU A 40 -7.63 -1.08 23.06
C LEU A 40 -8.32 -0.04 22.16
N GLY A 41 -8.16 -0.16 20.85
CA GLY A 41 -8.77 0.75 19.90
C GLY A 41 -7.99 2.04 19.63
N PHE A 42 -6.88 2.23 20.30
CA PHE A 42 -6.04 3.41 20.10
C PHE A 42 -4.84 3.09 19.19
N GLY A 43 -4.42 4.06 18.43
CA GLY A 43 -3.22 3.94 17.61
C GLY A 43 -3.38 3.15 16.32
N LYS A 44 -4.61 2.94 15.85
CA LYS A 44 -4.85 2.29 14.56
C LYS A 44 -4.29 3.16 13.44
N LYS A 45 -3.41 2.57 12.63
CA LYS A 45 -2.84 3.26 11.48
C LYS A 45 -3.02 2.42 10.23
N PRO A 46 -3.39 3.05 9.10
CA PRO A 46 -3.49 2.33 7.84
C PRO A 46 -2.11 1.99 7.29
N ALA A 47 -2.05 0.96 6.46
CA ALA A 47 -0.84 0.66 5.71
C ALA A 47 -0.70 1.66 4.56
N ARG A 48 0.52 2.04 4.26
CA ARG A 48 0.83 2.93 3.14
C ARG A 48 1.93 2.31 2.30
N VAL A 49 1.74 2.35 1.00
CA VAL A 49 2.73 1.84 0.06
C VAL A 49 2.91 2.83 -1.08
N SER A 50 4.10 2.86 -1.63
CA SER A 50 4.40 3.63 -2.84
C SER A 50 4.52 2.64 -4.00
N ILE A 51 3.87 2.95 -5.11
CA ILE A 51 3.89 2.10 -6.30
C ILE A 51 4.33 2.93 -7.49
N GLU A 52 5.36 2.46 -8.18
CA GLU A 52 5.88 3.10 -9.38
C GLU A 52 5.98 2.08 -10.50
N PRO A 53 5.69 2.47 -11.75
CA PRO A 53 5.92 1.57 -12.87
C PRO A 53 7.42 1.37 -13.09
N ILE A 54 7.77 0.15 -13.43
CA ILE A 54 9.15 -0.18 -13.80
C ILE A 54 9.29 -0.01 -15.30
N ASN A 55 10.19 0.83 -15.70
CA ASN A 55 10.48 1.03 -17.13
C ASN A 55 11.57 0.07 -17.60
#